data_69ebaf87d67fb1f891a66a8fc6dd59a4
#
_entry.id   69ebaf87d67fb1f891a66a8fc6dd59a4
#
_cell.length_a   1.000
_cell.length_b   1.000
_cell.length_c   1.000
_cell.angle_alpha   90.00
_cell.angle_beta   90.00
_cell.angle_gamma   90.00
#
_symmetry.space_group_name_H-M   'P 1'
#
loop_
_entity.id
_entity.type
_entity.pdbx_description
1 polymer ?
#
loop_
_entity_poly.entity_id
_entity_poly.type
_entity_poly.pdbx_seq_one_letter_code
_entity_poly.pdbx_strand_id
1 'polypeptide(L)'
;FELAHVYSGRELIEVATFRAPPKKAVTSAAGMILRDNNWGTIEEDFARRDFSINAMYYQPRKGIVLDFCNAIDDIQTKTLRLLGDPQLRFEEDPVRMLRTLRFAAKLNFSIDPKILKVFTPELTTLLRDVSPHRLYDESQKLFTMGHLNRVLPMLIEFGIWKQLFAEVPPQINAFIERAARNTDQ
;
A
#
# COMPACT_ATOMS: atom_id res chain seq x y z
N PHE A 1 -10.37 -13.27 -10.93
CA PHE A 1 -11.25 -13.44 -9.76
C PHE A 1 -12.65 -12.92 -10.10
N GLU A 2 -13.64 -13.45 -9.45
CA GLU A 2 -15.01 -12.97 -9.64
C GLU A 2 -15.31 -11.95 -8.54
N LEU A 3 -15.90 -10.83 -8.93
CA LEU A 3 -16.36 -9.78 -8.05
C LEU A 3 -17.84 -9.56 -8.31
N ALA A 4 -18.65 -9.74 -7.28
CA ALA A 4 -20.06 -9.44 -7.31
C ALA A 4 -20.36 -8.22 -6.43
N HIS A 5 -21.15 -7.31 -6.93
CA HIS A 5 -21.66 -6.17 -6.19
C HIS A 5 -23.06 -6.47 -5.69
N VAL A 6 -23.23 -6.51 -4.37
CA VAL A 6 -24.53 -6.73 -3.71
C VAL A 6 -24.99 -5.43 -3.07
N TYR A 7 -26.16 -4.95 -3.47
CA TYR A 7 -26.74 -3.75 -2.89
C TYR A 7 -27.68 -4.09 -1.73
N SER A 8 -27.44 -3.51 -0.56
CA SER A 8 -28.30 -3.59 0.61
C SER A 8 -28.75 -2.17 0.98
N GLY A 9 -29.93 -1.77 0.50
CA GLY A 9 -30.37 -0.37 0.59
C GLY A 9 -29.42 0.58 -0.17
N ARG A 10 -28.72 1.45 0.55
CA ARG A 10 -27.73 2.39 -0.02
C ARG A 10 -26.29 1.88 0.07
N GLU A 11 -26.08 0.75 0.71
CA GLU A 11 -24.76 0.19 0.90
C GLU A 11 -24.39 -0.77 -0.24
N LEU A 12 -23.15 -0.67 -0.70
CA LEU A 12 -22.54 -1.58 -1.66
C LEU A 12 -21.65 -2.57 -0.92
N ILE A 13 -21.95 -3.85 -1.05
CA ILE A 13 -21.15 -4.94 -0.50
C ILE A 13 -20.42 -5.62 -1.65
N GLU A 14 -19.11 -5.59 -1.64
CA GLU A 14 -18.29 -6.30 -2.60
C GLU A 14 -18.04 -7.73 -2.12
N VAL A 15 -18.44 -8.71 -2.94
CA VAL A 15 -18.23 -10.13 -2.70
C VAL A 15 -17.22 -10.63 -3.72
N ALA A 16 -16.04 -11.05 -3.27
CA ALA A 16 -14.98 -11.53 -4.13
C ALA A 16 -14.55 -12.95 -3.74
N THR A 17 -14.09 -13.72 -4.73
CA THR A 17 -13.42 -15.00 -4.47
C THR A 17 -12.02 -14.77 -3.92
N PHE A 18 -11.52 -15.72 -3.11
CA PHE A 18 -10.10 -15.73 -2.74
C PHE A 18 -9.23 -15.95 -3.98
N ARG A 19 -8.07 -15.31 -4.00
CA ARG A 19 -7.14 -15.32 -5.12
C ARG A 19 -5.87 -16.08 -4.79
N ALA A 20 -5.48 -17.01 -5.68
CA ALA A 20 -4.15 -17.63 -5.63
C ALA A 20 -3.06 -16.67 -6.16
N PRO A 21 -1.79 -16.89 -5.79
CA PRO A 21 -0.67 -16.24 -6.46
C PRO A 21 -0.70 -16.51 -7.96
N PRO A 22 -0.26 -15.56 -8.80
CA PRO A 22 -0.22 -15.76 -10.24
C PRO A 22 0.67 -16.97 -10.58
N LYS A 23 0.08 -17.99 -11.23
CA LYS A 23 0.85 -19.11 -11.78
C LYS A 23 1.65 -18.60 -12.97
N LYS A 24 2.96 -18.32 -12.80
CA LYS A 24 3.87 -17.72 -13.79
C LYS A 24 3.23 -16.50 -14.44
N ALA A 25 3.62 -15.33 -13.99
CA ALA A 25 3.18 -14.09 -14.57
C ALA A 25 3.43 -14.09 -16.08
N VAL A 26 2.36 -14.15 -16.88
CA VAL A 26 2.42 -13.75 -18.26
C VAL A 26 2.50 -12.23 -18.21
N THR A 27 3.72 -11.73 -18.08
CA THR A 27 4.00 -10.30 -18.13
C THR A 27 3.92 -9.85 -19.59
N SER A 28 3.19 -8.79 -19.83
CA SER A 28 3.35 -8.02 -21.08
C SER A 28 4.77 -7.46 -21.15
N ALA A 29 5.22 -7.07 -22.33
CA ALA A 29 6.50 -6.36 -22.52
C ALA A 29 6.65 -5.07 -21.67
N ALA A 30 5.57 -4.61 -21.04
CA ALA A 30 5.49 -3.45 -20.14
C ALA A 30 5.38 -3.84 -18.65
N GLY A 31 5.68 -5.09 -18.26
CA GLY A 31 5.63 -5.53 -16.85
C GLY A 31 4.23 -5.67 -16.25
N MET A 32 3.17 -5.59 -17.05
CA MET A 32 1.81 -5.67 -16.58
C MET A 32 1.37 -7.14 -16.45
N ILE A 33 0.91 -7.56 -15.26
CA ILE A 33 0.32 -8.90 -15.05
C ILE A 33 -0.98 -8.97 -15.84
N LEU A 34 -0.98 -9.70 -16.95
CA LEU A 34 -2.12 -9.78 -17.87
C LEU A 34 -3.25 -10.72 -17.40
N ARG A 35 -3.00 -11.63 -16.47
CA ARG A 35 -4.00 -12.53 -15.89
C ARG A 35 -3.65 -12.87 -14.43
N ASP A 36 -4.39 -12.32 -13.49
CA ASP A 36 -4.31 -12.60 -12.05
C ASP A 36 -5.63 -13.22 -11.53
N ASN A 37 -6.28 -14.05 -12.32
CA ASN A 37 -7.62 -14.57 -12.04
C ASN A 37 -7.61 -16.06 -11.67
N ASN A 38 -6.67 -16.47 -10.82
CA ASN A 38 -6.71 -17.82 -10.26
C ASN A 38 -7.47 -17.80 -8.94
N TRP A 39 -8.45 -18.70 -8.81
CA TRP A 39 -9.11 -18.97 -7.54
C TRP A 39 -8.11 -19.59 -6.58
N GLY A 40 -8.17 -19.19 -5.33
CA GLY A 40 -7.26 -19.63 -4.30
C GLY A 40 -7.96 -20.00 -3.00
N THR A 41 -7.17 -20.47 -2.06
CA THR A 41 -7.58 -20.64 -0.67
C THR A 41 -7.47 -19.32 0.09
N ILE A 42 -8.01 -19.29 1.32
CA ILE A 42 -7.87 -18.12 2.19
C ILE A 42 -6.39 -17.85 2.54
N GLU A 43 -5.59 -18.90 2.69
CA GLU A 43 -4.16 -18.81 2.97
C GLU A 43 -3.38 -18.24 1.79
N GLU A 44 -3.76 -18.62 0.57
CA GLU A 44 -3.16 -18.06 -0.64
C GLU A 44 -3.53 -16.58 -0.83
N ASP A 45 -4.79 -16.19 -0.57
CA ASP A 45 -5.23 -14.80 -0.65
C ASP A 45 -4.55 -13.94 0.42
N PHE A 46 -4.40 -14.47 1.64
CA PHE A 46 -3.65 -13.82 2.70
C PHE A 46 -2.21 -13.54 2.30
N ALA A 47 -1.48 -14.53 1.79
CA ALA A 47 -0.06 -14.44 1.49
C ALA A 47 0.28 -13.37 0.43
N ARG A 48 -0.68 -13.01 -0.45
CA ARG A 48 -0.49 -12.00 -1.49
C ARG A 48 -0.84 -10.57 -1.07
N ARG A 49 -1.46 -10.38 0.11
CA ARG A 49 -1.78 -9.05 0.64
C ARG A 49 -0.51 -8.25 0.95
N ASP A 50 -0.66 -6.95 1.11
CA ASP A 50 0.47 -6.05 1.38
C ASP A 50 0.90 -6.06 2.86
N PHE A 51 0.04 -5.61 3.75
CA PHE A 51 0.36 -5.43 5.16
C PHE A 51 -0.40 -6.41 6.04
N SER A 52 0.24 -6.81 7.16
CA SER A 52 -0.37 -7.69 8.16
C SER A 52 -1.72 -7.16 8.64
N ILE A 53 -1.81 -5.87 8.94
CA ILE A 53 -3.02 -5.20 9.42
C ILE A 53 -4.20 -5.25 8.43
N ASN A 54 -3.94 -5.51 7.15
CA ASN A 54 -4.94 -5.65 6.09
C ASN A 54 -5.24 -7.12 5.74
N ALA A 55 -4.70 -8.07 6.52
CA ALA A 55 -4.70 -9.50 6.18
C ALA A 55 -5.46 -10.36 7.20
N MET A 56 -6.34 -9.77 7.96
CA MET A 56 -7.27 -10.47 8.83
C MET A 56 -8.59 -10.73 8.12
N TYR A 57 -9.27 -11.80 8.56
CA TYR A 57 -10.60 -12.17 8.06
C TYR A 57 -11.56 -12.36 9.24
N TYR A 58 -12.79 -11.92 9.06
CA TYR A 58 -13.84 -12.14 10.04
C TYR A 58 -14.81 -13.19 9.52
N GLN A 59 -15.10 -14.20 10.34
CA GLN A 59 -16.09 -15.22 10.02
C GLN A 59 -17.38 -14.95 10.82
N PRO A 60 -18.40 -14.35 10.19
CA PRO A 60 -19.61 -13.87 10.91
C PRO A 60 -20.38 -14.97 11.60
N ARG A 61 -20.49 -16.16 10.98
CA ARG A 61 -21.24 -17.30 11.55
C ARG A 61 -20.67 -17.80 12.86
N LYS A 62 -19.36 -17.69 13.08
CA LYS A 62 -18.69 -18.14 14.30
C LYS A 62 -18.30 -16.99 15.21
N GLY A 63 -18.40 -15.74 14.73
CA GLY A 63 -17.99 -14.55 15.49
C GLY A 63 -16.49 -14.49 15.77
N ILE A 64 -15.65 -15.11 14.90
CA ILE A 64 -14.20 -15.20 15.10
C ILE A 64 -13.44 -14.40 14.06
N VAL A 65 -12.28 -13.86 14.50
CA VAL A 65 -11.26 -13.26 13.62
C VAL A 65 -10.19 -14.29 13.34
N LEU A 66 -9.86 -14.48 12.06
CA LEU A 66 -8.75 -15.30 11.61
C LEU A 66 -7.55 -14.39 11.34
N ASP A 67 -6.51 -14.58 12.13
CA ASP A 67 -5.25 -13.86 12.03
C ASP A 67 -4.11 -14.86 11.76
N PHE A 68 -3.60 -14.87 10.53
CA PHE A 68 -2.54 -15.78 10.11
C PHE A 68 -1.13 -15.21 10.27
N CYS A 69 -1.00 -13.96 10.75
CA CYS A 69 0.28 -13.25 10.71
C CYS A 69 0.58 -12.38 11.93
N ASN A 70 -0.14 -12.55 13.02
CA ASN A 70 -0.05 -11.72 14.22
C ASN A 70 -0.38 -10.23 13.93
N ALA A 71 -1.37 -10.00 13.09
CA ALA A 71 -1.81 -8.64 12.75
C ALA A 71 -2.38 -7.90 13.97
N ILE A 72 -3.01 -8.63 14.91
CA ILE A 72 -3.53 -8.06 16.16
C ILE A 72 -2.39 -7.46 16.98
N ASP A 73 -1.26 -8.15 17.11
CA ASP A 73 -0.08 -7.65 17.81
C ASP A 73 0.50 -6.41 17.11
N ASP A 74 0.56 -6.42 15.78
CA ASP A 74 1.01 -5.27 15.00
C ASP A 74 0.11 -4.04 15.21
N ILE A 75 -1.20 -4.24 15.33
CA ILE A 75 -2.15 -3.16 15.65
C ILE A 75 -1.93 -2.64 17.06
N GLN A 76 -1.76 -3.53 18.05
CA GLN A 76 -1.53 -3.15 19.44
C GLN A 76 -0.22 -2.38 19.63
N THR A 77 0.84 -2.82 18.94
CA THR A 77 2.16 -2.18 18.98
C THR A 77 2.27 -1.00 18.01
N LYS A 78 1.22 -0.73 17.24
CA LYS A 78 1.19 0.32 16.20
C LYS A 78 2.36 0.17 15.21
N THR A 79 2.60 -1.03 14.75
CA THR A 79 3.67 -1.35 13.81
C THR A 79 3.09 -1.69 12.45
N LEU A 80 3.57 -1.02 11.40
CA LEU A 80 3.22 -1.33 10.02
C LEU A 80 4.23 -2.32 9.46
N ARG A 81 3.80 -3.57 9.30
CA ARG A 81 4.63 -4.68 8.82
C ARG A 81 4.12 -5.18 7.48
N LEU A 82 5.04 -5.34 6.52
CA LEU A 82 4.78 -5.93 5.22
C LEU A 82 4.77 -7.46 5.32
N LEU A 83 3.87 -8.11 4.60
CA LEU A 83 3.85 -9.57 4.50
C LEU A 83 4.91 -10.05 3.51
N GLY A 84 5.73 -11.01 3.94
CA GLY A 84 6.86 -11.52 3.16
C GLY A 84 8.13 -10.68 3.30
N ASP A 85 9.09 -10.91 2.40
CA ASP A 85 10.35 -10.16 2.38
C ASP A 85 10.14 -8.76 1.77
N PRO A 86 10.47 -7.67 2.48
CA PRO A 86 10.19 -6.33 2.01
C PRO A 86 10.87 -5.96 0.68
N GLN A 87 12.11 -6.42 0.46
CA GLN A 87 12.83 -6.16 -0.79
C GLN A 87 12.07 -6.75 -1.98
N LEU A 88 11.77 -8.05 -1.90
CA LEU A 88 11.04 -8.76 -2.96
C LEU A 88 9.65 -8.15 -3.19
N ARG A 89 8.95 -7.79 -2.11
CA ARG A 89 7.59 -7.23 -2.21
C ARG A 89 7.56 -5.85 -2.87
N PHE A 90 8.58 -5.04 -2.67
CA PHE A 90 8.70 -3.74 -3.35
C PHE A 90 9.17 -3.90 -4.81
N GLU A 91 10.00 -4.89 -5.11
CA GLU A 91 10.37 -5.22 -6.49
C GLU A 91 9.18 -5.76 -7.30
N GLU A 92 8.32 -6.59 -6.68
CA GLU A 92 7.09 -7.08 -7.29
C GLU A 92 6.10 -5.94 -7.61
N ASP A 93 5.96 -4.98 -6.70
CA ASP A 93 5.03 -3.86 -6.84
C ASP A 93 5.56 -2.61 -6.10
N PRO A 94 6.29 -1.74 -6.80
CA PRO A 94 6.89 -0.54 -6.20
C PRO A 94 5.89 0.44 -5.60
N VAL A 95 4.62 0.43 -6.04
CA VAL A 95 3.55 1.26 -5.45
C VAL A 95 3.34 0.97 -3.97
N ARG A 96 3.72 -0.21 -3.50
CA ARG A 96 3.69 -0.55 -2.06
C ARG A 96 4.57 0.38 -1.22
N MET A 97 5.60 1.00 -1.78
CA MET A 97 6.38 2.02 -1.08
C MET A 97 5.52 3.23 -0.71
N LEU A 98 4.73 3.75 -1.66
CA LEU A 98 3.79 4.85 -1.39
C LEU A 98 2.72 4.45 -0.38
N ARG A 99 2.19 3.25 -0.53
CA ARG A 99 1.19 2.68 0.40
C ARG A 99 1.76 2.55 1.81
N THR A 100 3.04 2.16 1.96
CA THR A 100 3.73 2.09 3.25
C THR A 100 3.69 3.44 3.96
N LEU A 101 4.14 4.49 3.29
CA LEU A 101 4.17 5.82 3.88
C LEU A 101 2.76 6.35 4.18
N ARG A 102 1.83 6.11 3.26
CA ARG A 102 0.43 6.49 3.43
C ARG A 102 -0.21 5.83 4.65
N PHE A 103 -0.08 4.52 4.81
CA PHE A 103 -0.66 3.82 5.96
C PHE A 103 0.05 4.18 7.28
N ALA A 104 1.37 4.31 7.27
CA ALA A 104 2.11 4.76 8.45
C ALA A 104 1.62 6.13 8.94
N ALA A 105 1.48 7.10 8.02
CA ALA A 105 0.98 8.43 8.34
C ALA A 105 -0.49 8.43 8.79
N LYS A 106 -1.36 7.73 8.04
CA LYS A 106 -2.80 7.66 8.31
C LYS A 106 -3.12 7.04 9.66
N LEU A 107 -2.45 5.94 10.00
CA LEU A 107 -2.69 5.19 11.22
C LEU A 107 -1.83 5.65 12.40
N ASN A 108 -0.87 6.53 12.14
CA ASN A 108 0.16 6.90 13.11
C ASN A 108 0.91 5.69 13.66
N PHE A 109 1.31 4.80 12.74
CA PHE A 109 2.06 3.57 13.05
C PHE A 109 3.53 3.75 12.68
N SER A 110 4.40 3.13 13.47
CA SER A 110 5.82 3.00 13.17
C SER A 110 6.01 2.02 12.02
N ILE A 111 6.93 2.31 11.11
CA ILE A 111 7.30 1.39 10.03
C ILE A 111 8.25 0.33 10.59
N ASP A 112 7.99 -0.95 10.27
CA ASP A 112 8.87 -2.07 10.68
C ASP A 112 10.32 -1.78 10.25
N PRO A 113 11.32 -1.95 11.15
CA PRO A 113 12.74 -1.77 10.81
C PRO A 113 13.22 -2.58 9.60
N LYS A 114 12.60 -3.71 9.31
CA LYS A 114 12.91 -4.50 8.10
C LYS A 114 12.56 -3.76 6.82
N ILE A 115 11.46 -3.01 6.83
CA ILE A 115 11.08 -2.15 5.71
C ILE A 115 12.06 -0.99 5.59
N LEU A 116 12.39 -0.31 6.70
CA LEU A 116 13.29 0.84 6.70
C LEU A 116 14.68 0.49 6.12
N LYS A 117 15.17 -0.72 6.40
CA LYS A 117 16.47 -1.19 5.89
C LYS A 117 16.55 -1.30 4.37
N VAL A 118 15.43 -1.53 3.69
CA VAL A 118 15.41 -1.71 2.23
C VAL A 118 15.01 -0.44 1.48
N PHE A 119 14.60 0.62 2.18
CA PHE A 119 14.33 1.93 1.56
C PHE A 119 15.64 2.62 1.17
N THR A 120 16.19 2.21 0.03
CA THR A 120 17.39 2.83 -0.55
C THR A 120 17.04 3.68 -1.77
N PRO A 121 17.90 4.64 -2.16
CA PRO A 121 17.68 5.42 -3.38
C PRO A 121 17.48 4.55 -4.62
N GLU A 122 18.22 3.44 -4.72
CA GLU A 122 18.12 2.48 -5.83
C GLU A 122 16.75 1.85 -5.90
N LEU A 123 16.22 1.39 -4.76
CA LEU A 123 14.89 0.77 -4.69
C LEU A 123 13.80 1.76 -5.08
N THR A 124 13.90 3.01 -4.63
CA THR A 124 12.87 4.02 -4.94
C THR A 124 12.84 4.39 -6.42
N THR A 125 13.91 4.18 -7.19
CA THR A 125 13.90 4.40 -8.65
C THR A 125 12.92 3.50 -9.39
N LEU A 126 12.57 2.32 -8.82
CA LEU A 126 11.58 1.41 -9.40
C LEU A 126 10.19 2.05 -9.56
N LEU A 127 9.90 3.13 -8.83
CA LEU A 127 8.66 3.89 -9.02
C LEU A 127 8.53 4.47 -10.44
N ARG A 128 9.64 4.70 -11.14
CA ARG A 128 9.64 5.19 -12.53
C ARG A 128 9.09 4.18 -13.54
N ASP A 129 9.16 2.89 -13.19
CA ASP A 129 8.69 1.80 -14.04
C ASP A 129 7.19 1.49 -13.85
N VAL A 130 6.58 2.14 -12.84
CA VAL A 130 5.15 2.00 -12.56
C VAL A 130 4.33 2.84 -13.56
N SER A 131 3.21 2.29 -14.00
CA SER A 131 2.32 3.03 -14.92
C SER A 131 1.86 4.36 -14.31
N PRO A 132 1.81 5.45 -15.08
CA PRO A 132 1.40 6.78 -14.58
C PRO A 132 0.02 6.78 -13.90
N HIS A 133 -0.91 5.99 -14.41
CA HIS A 133 -2.26 5.88 -13.83
C HIS A 133 -2.21 5.33 -12.38
N ARG A 134 -1.44 4.27 -12.14
CA ARG A 134 -1.30 3.69 -10.78
C ARG A 134 -0.60 4.64 -9.82
N LEU A 135 0.44 5.34 -10.29
CA LEU A 135 1.12 6.37 -9.50
C LEU A 135 0.18 7.51 -9.15
N TYR A 136 -0.60 7.98 -10.13
CA TYR A 136 -1.58 9.04 -9.93
C TYR A 136 -2.64 8.65 -8.89
N ASP A 137 -3.24 7.46 -9.03
CA ASP A 137 -4.27 6.96 -8.12
C ASP A 137 -3.77 6.87 -6.67
N GLU A 138 -2.56 6.34 -6.47
CA GLU A 138 -2.02 6.21 -5.10
C GLU A 138 -1.55 7.56 -4.55
N SER A 139 -0.99 8.44 -5.40
CA SER A 139 -0.64 9.81 -5.02
C SER A 139 -1.87 10.62 -4.62
N GLN A 140 -2.96 10.52 -5.36
CA GLN A 140 -4.23 11.14 -4.99
C GLN A 140 -4.67 10.73 -3.58
N LYS A 141 -4.70 9.43 -3.29
CA LYS A 141 -5.05 8.90 -1.95
C LYS A 141 -4.10 9.42 -0.87
N LEU A 142 -2.81 9.54 -1.20
CA LEU A 142 -1.77 10.00 -0.29
C LEU A 142 -1.95 11.48 0.07
N PHE A 143 -2.29 12.32 -0.91
CA PHE A 143 -2.45 13.77 -0.69
C PHE A 143 -3.84 14.15 -0.14
N THR A 144 -4.87 13.31 -0.33
CA THR A 144 -6.24 13.62 0.11
C THR A 144 -6.63 12.98 1.45
N MET A 145 -5.75 12.23 2.09
CA MET A 145 -6.06 11.50 3.33
C MET A 145 -6.07 12.35 4.60
N GLY A 146 -5.70 13.65 4.54
CA GLY A 146 -5.69 14.55 5.70
C GLY A 146 -4.49 14.40 6.65
N HIS A 147 -3.40 13.75 6.25
CA HIS A 147 -2.19 13.56 7.08
C HIS A 147 -0.91 13.95 6.33
N LEU A 148 -0.99 14.99 5.50
CA LEU A 148 0.12 15.40 4.64
C LEU A 148 1.34 15.89 5.45
N ASN A 149 1.12 16.53 6.61
CA ASN A 149 2.16 16.96 7.53
C ASN A 149 3.06 15.80 8.00
N ARG A 150 2.51 14.58 8.08
CA ARG A 150 3.25 13.37 8.50
C ARG A 150 3.91 12.66 7.33
N VAL A 151 3.23 12.60 6.18
CA VAL A 151 3.73 11.83 5.02
C VAL A 151 4.79 12.59 4.23
N LEU A 152 4.69 13.92 4.15
CA LEU A 152 5.62 14.73 3.35
C LEU A 152 7.08 14.61 3.82
N PRO A 153 7.39 14.71 5.13
CA PRO A 153 8.75 14.47 5.61
C PRO A 153 9.29 13.09 5.22
N MET A 154 8.47 12.04 5.32
CA MET A 154 8.87 10.68 4.92
C MET A 154 9.12 10.56 3.42
N LEU A 155 8.29 11.17 2.58
CA LEU A 155 8.51 11.19 1.12
C LEU A 155 9.85 11.82 0.75
N ILE A 156 10.24 12.88 1.46
CA ILE A 156 11.50 13.58 1.24
C ILE A 156 12.67 12.74 1.77
N GLU A 157 12.57 12.25 3.00
CA GLU A 157 13.60 11.45 3.69
C GLU A 157 13.96 10.19 2.89
N PHE A 158 12.95 9.46 2.41
CA PHE A 158 13.17 8.24 1.61
C PHE A 158 13.43 8.49 0.13
N GLY A 159 13.54 9.75 -0.30
CA GLY A 159 13.85 10.11 -1.69
C GLY A 159 12.72 9.83 -2.69
N ILE A 160 11.53 9.44 -2.21
CA ILE A 160 10.36 9.13 -3.06
C ILE A 160 9.84 10.42 -3.73
N TRP A 161 9.90 11.54 -3.03
CA TRP A 161 9.48 12.83 -3.59
C TRP A 161 10.12 13.12 -4.95
N LYS A 162 11.43 12.90 -5.06
CA LYS A 162 12.20 13.11 -6.30
C LYS A 162 11.84 12.14 -7.43
N GLN A 163 11.25 10.99 -7.11
CA GLN A 163 10.81 10.03 -8.12
C GLN A 163 9.42 10.39 -8.68
N LEU A 164 8.59 11.05 -7.88
CA LEU A 164 7.22 11.42 -8.26
C LEU A 164 7.13 12.79 -8.93
N PHE A 165 7.98 13.72 -8.53
CA PHE A 165 7.91 15.11 -8.96
C PHE A 165 9.27 15.58 -9.47
N ALA A 166 9.25 16.40 -10.53
CA ALA A 166 10.43 17.13 -10.96
C ALA A 166 10.95 18.01 -9.82
N GLU A 167 12.22 18.44 -9.89
CA GLU A 167 12.79 19.37 -8.89
C GLU A 167 11.90 20.60 -8.73
N VAL A 168 11.40 20.75 -7.51
CA VAL A 168 10.57 21.89 -7.15
C VAL A 168 11.51 23.00 -6.65
N PRO A 169 11.43 24.22 -7.18
CA PRO A 169 12.23 25.32 -6.70
C PRO A 169 12.10 25.50 -5.17
N PRO A 170 13.18 25.86 -4.45
CA PRO A 170 13.16 25.98 -2.97
C PRO A 170 12.05 26.86 -2.42
N GLN A 171 11.63 27.89 -3.19
CA GLN A 171 10.55 28.81 -2.80
C GLN A 171 9.19 28.10 -2.70
N ILE A 172 8.98 27.02 -3.47
CA ILE A 172 7.73 26.26 -3.47
C ILE A 172 7.71 25.26 -2.29
N ASN A 173 8.86 24.79 -1.81
CA ASN A 173 8.92 23.90 -0.66
C ASN A 173 8.26 24.52 0.59
N ALA A 174 8.56 25.79 0.89
CA ALA A 174 7.94 26.51 2.01
C ALA A 174 6.40 26.66 1.85
N PHE A 175 5.94 26.83 0.61
CA PHE A 175 4.50 26.88 0.32
C PHE A 175 3.84 25.51 0.51
N ILE A 176 4.47 24.43 0.05
CA ILE A 176 3.98 23.05 0.21
C ILE A 176 3.89 22.70 1.69
N GLU A 177 4.89 23.02 2.49
CA GLU A 177 4.88 22.79 3.93
C GLU A 177 3.77 23.57 4.66
N ARG A 178 3.49 24.80 4.22
CA ARG A 178 2.38 25.61 4.75
C ARG A 178 1.03 25.02 4.34
N ALA A 179 0.88 24.61 3.09
CA ALA A 179 -0.33 23.98 2.59
C ALA A 179 -0.60 22.66 3.32
N ALA A 180 0.44 21.84 3.55
CA ALA A 180 0.36 20.60 4.29
C ALA A 180 -0.20 20.80 5.71
N ARG A 181 0.27 21.82 6.43
CA ARG A 181 -0.25 22.18 7.77
C ARG A 181 -1.72 22.59 7.76
N ASN A 182 -2.18 23.22 6.70
CA ASN A 182 -3.57 23.68 6.58
C ASN A 182 -4.55 22.59 6.16
N THR A 183 -4.06 21.49 5.55
CA THR A 183 -4.91 20.38 5.08
C THR A 183 -5.28 19.41 6.21
N ASP A 184 -4.60 19.50 7.34
CA ASP A 184 -4.77 18.61 8.50
C ASP A 184 -5.69 19.20 9.58
N GLN A 185 -6.31 20.36 9.31
CA GLN A 185 -7.35 21.01 10.12
C GLN A 185 -8.75 20.70 9.56
#